data_5891c7942430d584d07d0333e23c7625
#
_entry.id   5891c7942430d584d07d0333e23c7625
#
_cell.length_a   1.000
_cell.length_b   1.000
_cell.length_c   1.000
_cell.angle_alpha   90.00
_cell.angle_beta   90.00
_cell.angle_gamma   90.00
#
_symmetry.space_group_name_H-M   'P 1'
#
loop_
_entity.id
_entity.type
_entity.pdbx_description
1 polymer ?
#
loop_
_entity_poly.entity_id
_entity_poly.type
_entity_poly.pdbx_seq_one_letter_code
_entity_poly.pdbx_strand_id
1 'polypeptide(L)'
;EKLKKPRVATGYNSAKFWIDYPNKLQTSVRIQVLKKGKWTTAKTLGYFSCGNSNPVTIKGLKPLTNYKFRVQAYANGMTGTPSNIVTMKTGSKVKPAVKSIKIVQRKKVTVKGWWRRHWVGGHISRYEWVPPYTYTKYKVKVTLKKKVPKIGGMWVATNWVKGSKKSYTVWVPNGAQKGKKLTIRISTALGKGYGNGPEVKKVIRAK
;
A
#
# COMPACT_ATOMS: atom_id res chain seq x y z
N GLU A 1 5.90 -29.54 -1.35
CA GLU A 1 6.78 -28.36 -1.35
C GLU A 1 6.21 -27.25 -0.47
N LYS A 2 7.09 -26.52 0.24
CA LYS A 2 6.72 -25.45 1.15
C LYS A 2 6.67 -24.12 0.39
N LEU A 3 5.54 -23.41 0.45
CA LEU A 3 5.41 -22.07 -0.13
C LEU A 3 6.27 -21.05 0.62
N LYS A 4 6.80 -20.06 -0.12
CA LYS A 4 7.48 -18.92 0.48
C LYS A 4 6.53 -18.12 1.38
N LYS A 5 7.10 -17.45 2.39
CA LYS A 5 6.37 -16.52 3.25
C LYS A 5 5.74 -15.41 2.41
N PRO A 6 4.40 -15.19 2.45
CA PRO A 6 3.77 -14.15 1.64
C PRO A 6 4.14 -12.75 2.14
N ARG A 7 4.22 -11.79 1.22
CA ARG A 7 4.21 -10.37 1.61
C ARG A 7 2.79 -9.97 1.97
N VAL A 8 2.63 -9.23 3.06
CA VAL A 8 1.31 -8.81 3.54
C VAL A 8 1.31 -7.32 3.87
N ALA A 9 0.31 -6.60 3.39
CA ALA A 9 0.02 -5.23 3.80
C ALA A 9 -1.38 -5.16 4.40
N THR A 10 -1.52 -4.55 5.57
CA THR A 10 -2.81 -4.46 6.25
C THR A 10 -3.45 -3.07 6.10
N GLY A 11 -4.75 -3.05 5.84
CA GLY A 11 -5.63 -1.91 6.03
C GLY A 11 -6.23 -1.90 7.45
N TYR A 12 -7.24 -1.08 7.70
CA TYR A 12 -7.94 -1.06 8.98
C TYR A 12 -8.90 -2.24 9.17
N ASN A 13 -9.39 -2.83 8.09
CA ASN A 13 -10.31 -3.98 8.09
C ASN A 13 -9.97 -5.04 7.04
N SER A 14 -8.76 -5.02 6.51
CA SER A 14 -8.35 -5.90 5.43
C SER A 14 -6.86 -6.24 5.48
N ALA A 15 -6.49 -7.32 4.81
CA ALA A 15 -5.11 -7.70 4.54
C ALA A 15 -4.96 -8.05 3.06
N LYS A 16 -3.91 -7.52 2.43
CA LYS A 16 -3.56 -7.71 1.04
C LYS A 16 -2.32 -8.58 0.95
N PHE A 17 -2.38 -9.65 0.18
CA PHE A 17 -1.35 -10.68 0.08
C PHE A 17 -0.74 -10.70 -1.31
N TRP A 18 0.58 -10.75 -1.37
CA TRP A 18 1.35 -11.11 -2.55
C TRP A 18 1.99 -12.46 -2.28
N ILE A 19 1.59 -13.46 -3.08
CA ILE A 19 2.01 -14.86 -2.91
C ILE A 19 2.91 -15.23 -4.08
N ASP A 20 4.10 -15.70 -3.77
CA ASP A 20 5.05 -16.19 -4.75
C ASP A 20 4.75 -17.67 -5.04
N TYR A 21 4.52 -17.99 -6.32
CA TYR A 21 4.24 -19.34 -6.78
C TYR A 21 5.51 -19.97 -7.34
N PRO A 22 6.09 -20.93 -6.65
CA PRO A 22 7.30 -21.59 -7.14
C PRO A 22 7.04 -22.69 -8.17
N ASN A 23 5.81 -23.22 -8.25
CA ASN A 23 5.56 -24.43 -9.04
C ASN A 23 4.25 -24.41 -9.83
N LYS A 24 4.32 -24.82 -11.11
CA LYS A 24 3.19 -24.87 -12.05
C LYS A 24 2.17 -26.01 -11.78
N LEU A 25 2.50 -26.94 -10.89
CA LEU A 25 1.70 -28.15 -10.62
C LEU A 25 0.63 -27.97 -9.52
N GLN A 26 0.51 -26.76 -8.95
CA GLN A 26 -0.46 -26.53 -7.87
C GLN A 26 -1.81 -26.14 -8.43
N THR A 27 -2.85 -26.82 -8.00
CA THR A 27 -4.23 -26.53 -8.42
C THR A 27 -4.82 -25.34 -7.67
N SER A 28 -4.43 -25.14 -6.40
CA SER A 28 -4.92 -24.00 -5.60
C SER A 28 -3.99 -23.63 -4.44
N VAL A 29 -4.19 -22.42 -3.89
CA VAL A 29 -3.55 -21.97 -2.64
C VAL A 29 -4.61 -21.52 -1.64
N ARG A 30 -4.49 -21.98 -0.41
CA ARG A 30 -5.32 -21.57 0.71
C ARG A 30 -4.58 -20.51 1.53
N ILE A 31 -5.20 -19.35 1.73
CA ILE A 31 -4.76 -18.37 2.72
C ILE A 31 -5.49 -18.71 4.02
N GLN A 32 -4.71 -19.01 5.06
CA GLN A 32 -5.24 -19.37 6.37
C GLN A 32 -4.96 -18.27 7.39
N VAL A 33 -5.90 -18.09 8.31
CA VAL A 33 -5.80 -17.19 9.46
C VAL A 33 -5.97 -17.98 10.75
N LEU A 34 -5.16 -17.67 11.75
CA LEU A 34 -5.27 -18.27 13.08
C LEU A 34 -6.41 -17.60 13.85
N LYS A 35 -7.46 -18.38 14.19
CA LYS A 35 -8.62 -17.94 14.99
C LYS A 35 -8.79 -18.89 16.16
N LYS A 36 -8.82 -18.36 17.39
CA LYS A 36 -9.04 -19.18 18.62
C LYS A 36 -8.16 -20.45 18.67
N GLY A 37 -6.87 -20.30 18.35
CA GLY A 37 -5.92 -21.44 18.34
C GLY A 37 -5.99 -22.37 17.13
N LYS A 38 -6.97 -22.22 16.23
CA LYS A 38 -7.14 -23.08 15.04
C LYS A 38 -6.89 -22.32 13.75
N TRP A 39 -6.22 -22.97 12.77
CA TRP A 39 -6.04 -22.45 11.42
C TRP A 39 -7.30 -22.63 10.61
N THR A 40 -7.90 -21.54 10.15
CA THR A 40 -9.10 -21.50 9.30
C THR A 40 -8.76 -20.94 7.93
N THR A 41 -9.30 -21.55 6.87
CA THR A 41 -9.15 -21.02 5.51
C THR A 41 -9.98 -19.75 5.37
N ALA A 42 -9.28 -18.64 5.14
CA ALA A 42 -9.89 -17.34 4.90
C ALA A 42 -10.21 -17.12 3.41
N LYS A 43 -9.43 -17.73 2.52
CA LYS A 43 -9.66 -17.70 1.07
C LYS A 43 -8.91 -18.83 0.37
N THR A 44 -9.56 -19.43 -0.63
CA THR A 44 -8.94 -20.36 -1.58
C THR A 44 -8.80 -19.64 -2.93
N LEU A 45 -7.70 -19.87 -3.60
CA LEU A 45 -7.32 -19.23 -4.87
C LEU A 45 -6.94 -20.32 -5.86
N GLY A 46 -7.52 -20.28 -7.06
CA GLY A 46 -7.10 -21.12 -8.17
C GLY A 46 -5.71 -20.73 -8.69
N TYR A 47 -5.12 -21.58 -9.48
CA TYR A 47 -3.75 -21.45 -10.01
C TYR A 47 -3.45 -20.09 -10.67
N PHE A 48 -4.38 -19.55 -11.46
CA PHE A 48 -4.18 -18.27 -12.17
C PHE A 48 -4.55 -17.03 -11.34
N SER A 49 -5.05 -17.19 -10.14
CA SER A 49 -5.60 -16.09 -9.33
C SER A 49 -4.60 -15.38 -8.44
N CYS A 50 -3.35 -15.83 -8.42
CA CYS A 50 -2.34 -15.26 -7.54
C CYS A 50 -0.97 -15.16 -8.23
N GLY A 51 -0.23 -14.17 -7.83
CA GLY A 51 1.11 -13.87 -8.29
C GLY A 51 1.57 -12.53 -7.75
N ASN A 52 2.83 -12.19 -7.95
CA ASN A 52 3.37 -10.90 -7.52
C ASN A 52 2.65 -9.70 -8.15
N SER A 53 2.05 -9.88 -9.34
CA SER A 53 1.31 -8.85 -10.06
C SER A 53 -0.15 -8.70 -9.61
N ASN A 54 -0.78 -9.77 -9.08
CA ASN A 54 -2.18 -9.79 -8.68
C ASN A 54 -2.35 -10.09 -7.18
N PRO A 55 -2.27 -9.08 -6.33
CA PRO A 55 -2.41 -9.28 -4.90
C PRO A 55 -3.87 -9.57 -4.52
N VAL A 56 -4.03 -10.51 -3.60
CA VAL A 56 -5.32 -10.96 -3.07
C VAL A 56 -5.67 -10.23 -1.79
N THR A 57 -6.93 -9.81 -1.64
CA THR A 57 -7.40 -9.10 -0.45
C THR A 57 -8.38 -9.93 0.34
N ILE A 58 -8.12 -10.06 1.64
CA ILE A 58 -9.06 -10.54 2.65
C ILE A 58 -9.68 -9.34 3.35
N LYS A 59 -11.00 -9.27 3.41
CA LYS A 59 -11.79 -8.21 4.06
C LYS A 59 -12.41 -8.70 5.36
N GLY A 60 -13.07 -7.80 6.12
CA GLY A 60 -13.82 -8.15 7.33
C GLY A 60 -12.95 -8.36 8.58
N LEU A 61 -11.69 -7.95 8.55
CA LEU A 61 -10.82 -8.01 9.73
C LEU A 61 -11.19 -6.91 10.74
N LYS A 62 -11.06 -7.21 12.05
CA LYS A 62 -11.27 -6.21 13.11
C LYS A 62 -10.12 -5.19 13.12
N PRO A 63 -10.41 -3.88 13.30
CA PRO A 63 -9.36 -2.85 13.43
C PRO A 63 -8.48 -3.06 14.66
N LEU A 64 -7.24 -2.55 14.62
CA LEU A 64 -6.25 -2.59 15.69
C LEU A 64 -5.97 -3.99 16.27
N THR A 65 -6.22 -5.03 15.48
CA THR A 65 -6.13 -6.43 15.89
C THR A 65 -4.92 -7.10 15.25
N ASN A 66 -4.18 -7.89 16.03
CA ASN A 66 -3.11 -8.74 15.53
C ASN A 66 -3.69 -9.99 14.89
N TYR A 67 -3.21 -10.31 13.70
CA TYR A 67 -3.54 -11.54 12.98
C TYR A 67 -2.28 -12.31 12.63
N LYS A 68 -2.37 -13.64 12.69
CA LYS A 68 -1.36 -14.56 12.16
C LYS A 68 -1.92 -15.20 10.90
N PHE A 69 -1.17 -15.16 9.82
CA PHE A 69 -1.52 -15.75 8.54
C PHE A 69 -0.44 -16.71 8.07
N ARG A 70 -0.84 -17.69 7.27
CA ARG A 70 0.04 -18.55 6.49
C ARG A 70 -0.63 -18.90 5.17
N VAL A 71 0.14 -19.35 4.20
CA VAL A 71 -0.38 -19.89 2.94
C VAL A 71 -0.02 -21.36 2.81
N GLN A 72 -0.88 -22.14 2.17
CA GLN A 72 -0.70 -23.57 1.99
C GLN A 72 -1.16 -23.97 0.60
N ALA A 73 -0.34 -24.72 -0.11
CA ALA A 73 -0.69 -25.33 -1.38
C ALA A 73 -1.73 -26.45 -1.19
N TYR A 74 -2.59 -26.61 -2.17
CA TYR A 74 -3.58 -27.67 -2.21
C TYR A 74 -3.74 -28.20 -3.63
N ALA A 75 -3.58 -29.50 -3.81
CA ALA A 75 -3.72 -30.17 -5.10
C ALA A 75 -4.30 -31.58 -4.89
N ASN A 76 -5.33 -31.93 -5.66
CA ASN A 76 -5.88 -33.30 -5.73
C ASN A 76 -6.14 -33.96 -4.35
N GLY A 77 -6.80 -33.22 -3.45
CA GLY A 77 -7.08 -33.73 -2.10
C GLY A 77 -5.91 -33.61 -1.10
N MET A 78 -4.69 -33.41 -1.58
CA MET A 78 -3.50 -33.32 -0.74
C MET A 78 -3.16 -31.87 -0.38
N THR A 79 -2.65 -31.67 0.84
CA THR A 79 -2.17 -30.38 1.33
C THR A 79 -0.65 -30.38 1.44
N GLY A 80 -0.01 -29.33 0.86
CA GLY A 80 1.42 -29.12 1.02
C GLY A 80 1.80 -28.57 2.40
N THR A 81 3.10 -28.52 2.68
CA THR A 81 3.61 -27.90 3.91
C THR A 81 3.24 -26.40 3.97
N PRO A 82 2.66 -25.90 5.08
CA PRO A 82 2.35 -24.48 5.20
C PRO A 82 3.59 -23.60 5.15
N SER A 83 3.44 -22.37 4.63
CA SER A 83 4.49 -21.35 4.68
C SER A 83 4.79 -20.93 6.13
N ASN A 84 5.89 -20.19 6.30
CA ASN A 84 6.17 -19.51 7.57
C ASN A 84 5.05 -18.51 7.90
N ILE A 85 4.80 -18.31 9.20
CA ILE A 85 3.74 -17.45 9.71
C ILE A 85 4.10 -15.97 9.48
N VAL A 86 3.13 -15.19 9.02
CA VAL A 86 3.20 -13.73 8.99
C VAL A 86 2.30 -13.17 10.08
N THR A 87 2.87 -12.41 11.01
CA THR A 87 2.11 -11.67 12.03
C THR A 87 1.97 -10.21 11.62
N MET A 88 0.74 -9.71 11.53
CA MET A 88 0.45 -8.34 11.12
C MET A 88 -0.69 -7.76 11.96
N LYS A 89 -0.62 -6.46 12.24
CA LYS A 89 -1.67 -5.70 12.92
C LYS A 89 -2.48 -4.88 11.91
N THR A 90 -3.80 -4.92 12.02
CA THR A 90 -4.70 -4.05 11.24
C THR A 90 -4.65 -2.62 11.74
N GLY A 91 -4.94 -1.66 10.86
CA GLY A 91 -4.90 -0.23 11.15
C GLY A 91 -6.06 0.25 12.02
N SER A 92 -6.02 1.54 12.39
CA SER A 92 -7.11 2.21 13.05
C SER A 92 -8.23 2.53 12.06
N LYS A 93 -9.50 2.37 12.46
CA LYS A 93 -10.66 2.84 11.69
C LYS A 93 -10.88 4.36 11.76
N VAL A 94 -10.08 5.08 12.55
CA VAL A 94 -10.21 6.52 12.72
C VAL A 94 -9.85 7.26 11.45
N LYS A 95 -10.81 8.02 10.91
CA LYS A 95 -10.63 8.86 9.74
C LYS A 95 -10.03 10.21 10.16
N PRO A 96 -8.93 10.69 9.51
CA PRO A 96 -8.35 11.98 9.86
C PRO A 96 -9.31 13.13 9.61
N ALA A 97 -9.60 13.94 10.63
CA ALA A 97 -10.43 15.13 10.49
C ALA A 97 -9.56 16.31 10.03
N VAL A 98 -9.51 16.56 8.73
CA VAL A 98 -8.72 17.63 8.14
C VAL A 98 -9.38 18.98 8.37
N LYS A 99 -8.65 19.93 9.02
CA LYS A 99 -9.06 21.32 9.21
C LYS A 99 -8.74 22.16 7.97
N SER A 100 -7.49 22.08 7.50
CA SER A 100 -7.04 22.86 6.34
C SER A 100 -5.91 22.18 5.59
N ILE A 101 -5.76 22.52 4.32
CA ILE A 101 -4.59 22.19 3.50
C ILE A 101 -4.14 23.48 2.82
N LYS A 102 -2.84 23.83 2.99
CA LYS A 102 -2.24 25.04 2.42
C LYS A 102 -0.98 24.67 1.66
N ILE A 103 -0.77 25.30 0.51
CA ILE A 103 0.53 25.30 -0.18
C ILE A 103 1.39 26.34 0.53
N VAL A 104 2.50 25.89 1.12
CA VAL A 104 3.40 26.76 1.91
C VAL A 104 4.67 27.11 1.15
N GLN A 105 5.00 26.34 0.12
CA GLN A 105 6.18 26.58 -0.72
C GLN A 105 6.00 25.98 -2.11
N ARG A 106 6.66 26.56 -3.10
CA ARG A 106 6.76 26.04 -4.47
C ARG A 106 8.23 25.95 -4.85
N LYS A 107 8.59 24.93 -5.62
CA LYS A 107 9.94 24.76 -6.17
C LYS A 107 9.84 24.24 -7.60
N LYS A 108 10.47 24.94 -8.55
CA LYS A 108 10.71 24.40 -9.89
C LYS A 108 11.80 23.32 -9.79
N VAL A 109 11.61 22.22 -10.47
CA VAL A 109 12.56 21.12 -10.56
C VAL A 109 12.76 20.80 -12.02
N THR A 110 13.99 20.90 -12.49
CA THR A 110 14.38 20.44 -13.83
C THR A 110 14.87 19.01 -13.73
N VAL A 111 14.31 18.15 -14.54
CA VAL A 111 14.74 16.76 -14.71
C VAL A 111 15.59 16.73 -15.98
N LYS A 112 16.81 16.21 -15.87
CA LYS A 112 17.68 15.97 -17.03
C LYS A 112 17.04 14.92 -17.93
N GLY A 113 17.30 15.01 -19.25
CA GLY A 113 16.89 13.97 -20.19
C GLY A 113 17.50 12.61 -19.83
N TRP A 114 16.77 11.55 -20.12
CA TRP A 114 17.19 10.19 -19.81
C TRP A 114 16.59 9.18 -20.78
N TRP A 115 17.28 8.02 -20.92
CA TRP A 115 16.81 6.92 -21.75
C TRP A 115 15.85 6.02 -20.98
N ARG A 116 14.62 5.87 -21.46
CA ARG A 116 13.62 4.93 -20.93
C ARG A 116 13.80 3.59 -21.62
N ARG A 117 13.84 2.52 -20.82
CA ARG A 117 13.85 1.14 -21.31
C ARG A 117 12.42 0.62 -21.40
N HIS A 118 12.05 0.08 -22.53
CA HIS A 118 10.82 -0.65 -22.72
C HIS A 118 11.08 -2.16 -22.66
N TRP A 119 10.27 -2.86 -21.87
CA TRP A 119 10.42 -4.29 -21.65
C TRP A 119 9.26 -5.05 -22.27
N VAL A 120 9.55 -6.12 -23.03
CA VAL A 120 8.57 -7.06 -23.59
C VAL A 120 9.10 -8.47 -23.33
N GLY A 121 8.29 -9.34 -22.71
CA GLY A 121 8.67 -10.74 -22.44
C GLY A 121 9.92 -10.91 -21.57
N GLY A 122 10.24 -9.93 -20.69
CA GLY A 122 11.45 -9.98 -19.85
C GLY A 122 12.73 -9.44 -20.51
N HIS A 123 12.68 -9.02 -21.78
CA HIS A 123 13.80 -8.44 -22.52
C HIS A 123 13.56 -6.95 -22.83
N ILE A 124 14.64 -6.17 -22.96
CA ILE A 124 14.55 -4.78 -23.40
C ILE A 124 14.22 -4.80 -24.90
N SER A 125 13.03 -4.29 -25.26
CA SER A 125 12.57 -4.22 -26.65
C SER A 125 13.05 -2.97 -27.38
N ARG A 126 13.16 -1.84 -26.67
CA ARG A 126 13.64 -0.56 -27.21
C ARG A 126 14.08 0.40 -26.13
N TYR A 127 14.85 1.41 -26.53
CA TYR A 127 15.15 2.60 -25.74
C TYR A 127 14.38 3.80 -26.33
N GLU A 128 13.83 4.65 -25.46
CA GLU A 128 13.17 5.89 -25.83
C GLU A 128 13.83 7.05 -25.10
N TRP A 129 14.24 8.09 -25.83
CA TRP A 129 14.75 9.30 -25.22
C TRP A 129 13.64 10.12 -24.61
N VAL A 130 13.70 10.36 -23.32
CA VAL A 130 12.82 11.29 -22.61
C VAL A 130 13.56 12.63 -22.49
N PRO A 131 13.11 13.70 -23.17
CA PRO A 131 13.80 14.97 -23.14
C PRO A 131 13.76 15.61 -21.75
N PRO A 132 14.68 16.55 -21.45
CA PRO A 132 14.63 17.32 -20.21
C PRO A 132 13.30 18.06 -20.07
N TYR A 133 12.75 18.07 -18.87
CA TYR A 133 11.52 18.79 -18.58
C TYR A 133 11.56 19.45 -17.21
N THR A 134 10.78 20.52 -17.06
CA THR A 134 10.65 21.24 -15.79
C THR A 134 9.25 21.12 -15.24
N TYR A 135 9.13 20.82 -13.95
CA TYR A 135 7.85 20.78 -13.26
C TYR A 135 7.93 21.49 -11.91
N THR A 136 6.77 21.86 -11.37
CA THR A 136 6.69 22.51 -10.05
C THR A 136 6.33 21.49 -8.98
N LYS A 137 7.14 21.36 -7.93
CA LYS A 137 6.78 20.67 -6.68
C LYS A 137 6.10 21.63 -5.73
N TYR A 138 5.12 21.14 -5.00
CA TYR A 138 4.39 21.88 -3.97
C TYR A 138 4.67 21.33 -2.60
N LYS A 139 5.12 22.17 -1.67
CA LYS A 139 5.19 21.83 -0.25
C LYS A 139 3.84 22.12 0.37
N VAL A 140 3.18 21.10 0.87
CA VAL A 140 1.80 21.16 1.37
C VAL A 140 1.80 20.96 2.88
N LYS A 141 1.16 21.88 3.61
CA LYS A 141 0.90 21.76 5.03
C LYS A 141 -0.55 21.32 5.24
N VAL A 142 -0.74 20.12 5.81
CA VAL A 142 -2.02 19.56 6.22
C VAL A 142 -2.18 19.75 7.71
N THR A 143 -3.26 20.43 8.12
CA THR A 143 -3.60 20.64 9.54
C THR A 143 -4.88 19.86 9.87
N LEU A 144 -4.85 19.08 10.93
CA LEU A 144 -6.00 18.33 11.46
C LEU A 144 -6.75 19.14 12.51
N LYS A 145 -8.05 18.87 12.68
CA LYS A 145 -8.85 19.44 13.80
C LYS A 145 -8.27 19.01 15.15
N LYS A 146 -7.89 17.74 15.29
CA LYS A 146 -7.23 17.17 16.48
C LYS A 146 -6.20 16.12 16.08
N LYS A 147 -5.23 15.80 16.96
CA LYS A 147 -4.30 14.68 16.78
C LYS A 147 -5.09 13.37 16.70
N VAL A 148 -4.62 12.42 15.90
CA VAL A 148 -5.18 11.06 15.85
C VAL A 148 -4.38 10.18 16.80
N PRO A 149 -4.98 9.63 17.85
CA PRO A 149 -4.27 8.81 18.83
C PRO A 149 -3.95 7.41 18.26
N LYS A 150 -3.03 6.69 18.91
CA LYS A 150 -2.70 5.28 18.63
C LYS A 150 -2.33 4.99 17.17
N ILE A 151 -1.58 5.91 16.53
CA ILE A 151 -1.03 5.72 15.19
C ILE A 151 0.49 5.83 15.22
N GLY A 152 1.17 5.13 14.31
CA GLY A 152 2.62 5.27 14.12
C GLY A 152 2.97 6.49 13.26
N GLY A 153 2.04 6.95 12.42
CA GLY A 153 2.22 8.13 11.57
C GLY A 153 1.07 8.36 10.60
N MET A 154 1.32 9.21 9.61
CA MET A 154 0.33 9.63 8.61
C MET A 154 0.92 9.54 7.20
N TRP A 155 0.15 9.00 6.28
CA TRP A 155 0.37 9.18 4.86
C TRP A 155 -0.26 10.49 4.40
N VAL A 156 0.52 11.33 3.75
CA VAL A 156 0.06 12.56 3.11
C VAL A 156 0.55 12.54 1.67
N ALA A 157 -0.35 12.46 0.71
CA ALA A 157 -0.07 12.10 -0.67
C ALA A 157 0.70 10.77 -0.71
N THR A 158 1.94 10.76 -1.21
CA THR A 158 2.82 9.58 -1.27
C THR A 158 3.87 9.53 -0.14
N ASN A 159 3.80 10.50 0.80
CA ASN A 159 4.81 10.65 1.85
C ASN A 159 4.34 10.07 3.17
N TRP A 160 5.19 9.24 3.78
CA TRP A 160 5.03 8.79 5.15
C TRP A 160 5.67 9.77 6.14
N VAL A 161 4.90 10.25 7.11
CA VAL A 161 5.38 11.10 8.19
C VAL A 161 5.15 10.42 9.53
N LYS A 162 6.23 10.09 10.23
CA LYS A 162 6.19 9.40 11.52
C LYS A 162 5.55 10.26 12.61
N GLY A 163 4.80 9.60 13.48
CA GLY A 163 4.21 10.15 14.71
C GLY A 163 2.83 10.76 14.53
N SER A 164 2.12 10.87 15.65
CA SER A 164 0.81 11.53 15.74
C SER A 164 0.99 13.03 15.97
N LYS A 165 0.74 13.83 14.94
CA LYS A 165 0.91 15.29 14.96
C LYS A 165 -0.41 15.97 14.61
N LYS A 166 -0.57 17.24 15.00
CA LYS A 166 -1.70 18.08 14.57
C LYS A 166 -1.48 18.65 13.17
N SER A 167 -0.21 18.72 12.71
CA SER A 167 0.15 19.30 11.41
C SER A 167 1.25 18.46 10.74
N TYR A 168 1.12 18.27 9.43
CA TYR A 168 2.07 17.51 8.59
C TYR A 168 2.45 18.36 7.39
N THR A 169 3.76 18.46 7.12
CA THR A 169 4.27 19.22 5.98
C THR A 169 5.08 18.29 5.09
N VAL A 170 4.71 18.19 3.82
CA VAL A 170 5.34 17.27 2.86
C VAL A 170 5.49 17.93 1.49
N TRP A 171 6.49 17.48 0.73
CA TRP A 171 6.56 17.76 -0.70
C TRP A 171 5.67 16.78 -1.46
N VAL A 172 4.80 17.31 -2.32
CA VAL A 172 3.96 16.49 -3.19
C VAL A 172 4.71 16.32 -4.50
N PRO A 173 5.07 15.07 -4.87
CA PRO A 173 5.67 14.78 -6.17
C PRO A 173 4.63 14.99 -7.28
N ASN A 174 5.09 15.31 -8.46
CA ASN A 174 4.29 15.60 -9.65
C ASN A 174 3.40 16.82 -9.46
N GLY A 175 3.99 17.99 -9.70
CA GLY A 175 3.31 19.26 -9.58
C GLY A 175 2.12 19.34 -10.51
N ALA A 176 0.96 19.65 -9.95
CA ALA A 176 -0.10 20.21 -10.75
C ALA A 176 0.45 21.46 -11.46
N GLN A 177 0.23 21.60 -12.75
CA GLN A 177 0.52 22.83 -13.46
C GLN A 177 -0.34 23.94 -12.84
N LYS A 178 0.15 25.19 -12.91
CA LYS A 178 -0.59 26.37 -12.41
C LYS A 178 -2.06 26.29 -12.85
N GLY A 179 -2.99 26.43 -11.90
CA GLY A 179 -4.43 26.34 -12.17
C GLY A 179 -5.04 24.93 -12.13
N LYS A 180 -4.24 23.85 -12.11
CA LYS A 180 -4.76 22.49 -12.01
C LYS A 180 -5.13 22.10 -10.58
N LYS A 181 -6.08 21.19 -10.46
CA LYS A 181 -6.49 20.61 -9.17
C LYS A 181 -5.44 19.62 -8.66
N LEU A 182 -5.00 19.77 -7.42
CA LEU A 182 -4.11 18.87 -6.73
C LEU A 182 -4.90 18.04 -5.72
N THR A 183 -4.98 16.74 -5.92
CA THR A 183 -5.65 15.81 -4.99
C THR A 183 -4.69 15.34 -3.92
N ILE A 184 -4.96 15.68 -2.66
CA ILE A 184 -4.19 15.22 -1.51
C ILE A 184 -4.95 14.11 -0.82
N ARG A 185 -4.35 12.92 -0.77
CA ARG A 185 -4.84 11.76 -0.05
C ARG A 185 -4.18 11.70 1.32
N ILE A 186 -4.97 11.48 2.36
CA ILE A 186 -4.51 11.49 3.75
C ILE A 186 -5.08 10.28 4.44
N SER A 187 -4.21 9.45 5.05
CA SER A 187 -4.64 8.31 5.86
C SER A 187 -3.71 8.08 7.03
N THR A 188 -4.25 7.56 8.12
CA THR A 188 -3.46 7.10 9.26
C THR A 188 -2.77 5.78 8.94
N ALA A 189 -1.66 5.44 9.61
CA ALA A 189 -1.09 4.11 9.57
C ALA A 189 -0.34 3.76 10.86
N LEU A 190 -0.18 2.47 11.14
CA LEU A 190 0.63 1.99 12.27
C LEU A 190 2.11 2.06 11.95
N GLY A 191 2.50 1.86 10.68
CA GLY A 191 3.87 1.97 10.20
C GLY A 191 3.92 2.22 8.70
N LYS A 192 5.13 2.42 8.17
CA LYS A 192 5.35 2.59 6.73
C LYS A 192 4.98 1.29 6.01
N GLY A 193 3.87 1.29 5.26
CA GLY A 193 3.40 0.17 4.45
C GLY A 193 2.44 -0.80 5.13
N TYR A 194 2.05 -0.59 6.40
CA TYR A 194 1.08 -1.46 7.07
C TYR A 194 0.16 -0.73 8.04
N GLY A 195 -0.99 -1.32 8.31
CA GLY A 195 -1.97 -0.79 9.25
C GLY A 195 -2.61 0.51 8.78
N ASN A 196 -2.86 0.65 7.48
CA ASN A 196 -3.45 1.86 6.92
C ASN A 196 -4.91 2.02 7.37
N GLY A 197 -5.24 3.22 7.84
CA GLY A 197 -6.60 3.63 8.17
C GLY A 197 -7.39 4.10 6.93
N PRO A 198 -8.64 4.54 7.13
CA PRO A 198 -9.46 5.12 6.09
C PRO A 198 -8.81 6.34 5.46
N GLU A 199 -8.94 6.46 4.14
CA GLU A 199 -8.40 7.58 3.37
C GLU A 199 -9.38 8.78 3.35
N VAL A 200 -8.83 9.98 3.46
CA VAL A 200 -9.51 11.26 3.18
C VAL A 200 -8.88 11.86 1.93
N LYS A 201 -9.71 12.18 0.94
CA LYS A 201 -9.30 12.93 -0.26
C LYS A 201 -9.70 14.38 -0.13
N LYS A 202 -8.78 15.29 -0.41
CA LYS A 202 -9.02 16.73 -0.49
C LYS A 202 -8.41 17.27 -1.77
N VAL A 203 -9.15 18.15 -2.44
CA VAL A 203 -8.71 18.79 -3.66
C VAL A 203 -8.41 20.25 -3.35
N ILE A 204 -7.23 20.72 -3.76
CA ILE A 204 -6.83 22.12 -3.68
C ILE A 204 -6.41 22.60 -5.06
N ARG A 205 -6.58 23.90 -5.34
CA ARG A 205 -6.09 24.49 -6.58
C ARG A 205 -4.62 24.92 -6.40
N ALA A 206 -3.79 24.55 -7.33
CA ALA A 206 -2.41 25.06 -7.45
C ALA A 206 -2.47 26.44 -8.10
N LYS A 207 -2.62 27.47 -7.27
CA LYS A 207 -2.53 28.88 -7.73
C LYS A 207 -1.11 29.26 -8.12
#